data_a07d83e06fc37401a610a8c23177265c
#
_entry.id   a07d83e06fc37401a610a8c23177265c
#
_cell.length_a   1.000
_cell.length_b   1.000
_cell.length_c   1.000
_cell.angle_alpha   90.00
_cell.angle_beta   90.00
_cell.angle_gamma   90.00
#
_symmetry.space_group_name_H-M   'P 1'
#
loop_
_entity.id
_entity.type
_entity.pdbx_description
1 polymer ?
#
loop_
_entity_poly.entity_id
_entity_poly.type
_entity_poly.pdbx_seq_one_letter_code
_entity_poly.pdbx_strand_id
1 'polypeptide(L)'
;MEEKYVLLGRIIVSRNRFNVLFSLSEGLKTPSKISTDLGLHLSYVSKILGELGEMKLVECKNQKLMKGRIYGLTDSGRETVKEIKNMKMDKKEG
;
A
#
# COMPACT_ATOMS: atom_id res chain seq x y z
N MET A 1 4.82 11.51 -16.19
CA MET A 1 3.40 11.26 -16.40
C MET A 1 3.09 9.82 -16.73
N GLU A 2 3.79 9.25 -17.69
CA GLU A 2 3.55 7.85 -18.03
C GLU A 2 3.88 6.92 -16.89
N GLU A 3 4.94 7.24 -16.14
CA GLU A 3 5.35 6.42 -15.01
C GLU A 3 4.24 6.34 -13.96
N LYS A 4 3.56 7.46 -13.74
CA LYS A 4 2.49 7.52 -12.75
C LYS A 4 1.34 6.60 -13.13
N TYR A 5 0.94 6.61 -14.38
CA TYR A 5 -0.15 5.75 -14.83
C TYR A 5 0.24 4.29 -14.83
N VAL A 6 1.50 3.99 -15.10
CA VAL A 6 1.98 2.62 -15.02
C VAL A 6 1.90 2.12 -13.58
N LEU A 7 2.31 2.95 -12.61
CA LEU A 7 2.23 2.58 -11.20
C LEU A 7 0.79 2.37 -10.76
N LEU A 8 -0.10 3.28 -11.15
CA LEU A 8 -1.51 3.16 -10.80
C LEU A 8 -2.11 1.88 -11.39
N GLY A 9 -1.75 1.57 -12.63
CA GLY A 9 -2.24 0.35 -13.27
C GLY A 9 -1.78 -0.89 -12.53
N ARG A 10 -0.53 -0.93 -12.10
CA ARG A 10 0.00 -2.08 -11.38
C ARG A 10 -0.72 -2.29 -10.05
N ILE A 11 -1.10 -1.22 -9.39
CA ILE A 11 -1.79 -1.31 -8.11
C ILE A 11 -3.24 -1.71 -8.33
N ILE A 12 -3.90 -1.12 -9.32
CA ILE A 12 -5.30 -1.40 -9.60
C ILE A 12 -5.51 -2.85 -10.02
N VAL A 13 -4.58 -3.39 -10.81
CA VAL A 13 -4.68 -4.76 -11.27
C VAL A 13 -4.59 -5.75 -10.11
N SER A 14 -3.82 -5.42 -9.08
CA SER A 14 -3.69 -6.29 -7.93
C SER A 14 -4.52 -5.73 -6.77
N ARG A 15 -5.67 -6.38 -6.53
CA ARG A 15 -6.53 -5.97 -5.42
C ARG A 15 -5.80 -6.03 -4.09
N ASN A 16 -4.97 -7.04 -3.89
CA ASN A 16 -4.28 -7.20 -2.62
C ASN A 16 -3.24 -6.10 -2.40
N ARG A 17 -2.54 -5.70 -3.46
CA ARG A 17 -1.61 -4.56 -3.35
C ARG A 17 -2.35 -3.29 -2.95
N PHE A 18 -3.48 -3.06 -3.58
CA PHE A 18 -4.28 -1.89 -3.27
C PHE A 18 -4.76 -1.94 -1.82
N ASN A 19 -5.24 -3.10 -1.38
CA ASN A 19 -5.77 -3.23 -0.03
C ASN A 19 -4.68 -3.00 1.02
N VAL A 20 -3.47 -3.51 0.79
CA VAL A 20 -2.36 -3.28 1.71
C VAL A 20 -2.00 -1.79 1.74
N LEU A 21 -1.90 -1.18 0.57
CA LEU A 21 -1.59 0.24 0.48
C LEU A 21 -2.66 1.08 1.18
N PHE A 22 -3.91 0.77 0.90
CA PHE A 22 -5.05 1.49 1.47
C PHE A 22 -5.10 1.31 2.99
N SER A 23 -4.77 0.12 3.47
CA SER A 23 -4.74 -0.16 4.91
C SER A 23 -3.79 0.77 5.63
N LEU A 24 -2.66 1.09 5.01
CA LEU A 24 -1.68 1.99 5.60
C LEU A 24 -2.11 3.45 5.58
N SER A 25 -3.17 3.78 4.84
CA SER A 25 -3.71 5.14 4.88
C SER A 25 -4.35 5.44 6.22
N GLU A 26 -4.65 4.41 7.01
CA GLU A 26 -5.24 4.58 8.33
C GLU A 26 -4.19 4.89 9.40
N GLY A 27 -2.92 4.67 9.10
CA GLY A 27 -1.83 4.93 10.02
C GLY A 27 -0.74 3.90 9.90
N LEU A 28 0.26 4.01 10.75
CA LEU A 28 1.38 3.06 10.74
C LEU A 28 0.91 1.69 11.21
N LYS A 29 1.41 0.66 10.56
CA LYS A 29 1.02 -0.72 10.92
C LYS A 29 2.20 -1.67 10.77
N THR A 30 2.15 -2.75 11.56
CA THR A 30 3.08 -3.86 11.38
C THR A 30 2.52 -4.80 10.31
N PRO A 31 3.38 -5.62 9.68
CA PRO A 31 2.88 -6.62 8.74
C PRO A 31 1.86 -7.56 9.38
N SER A 32 2.03 -7.90 10.65
CA SER A 32 1.08 -8.76 11.37
C SER A 32 -0.29 -8.12 11.46
N LYS A 33 -0.33 -6.82 11.75
CA LYS A 33 -1.59 -6.10 11.83
C LYS A 33 -2.28 -6.07 10.47
N ILE A 34 -1.53 -5.80 9.41
CA ILE A 34 -2.09 -5.80 8.07
C ILE A 34 -2.62 -7.18 7.72
N SER A 35 -1.85 -8.22 8.05
CA SER A 35 -2.25 -9.60 7.80
C SER A 35 -3.58 -9.91 8.48
N THR A 36 -3.72 -9.52 9.74
CA THR A 36 -4.95 -9.76 10.49
C THR A 36 -6.11 -8.96 9.91
N ASP A 37 -5.88 -7.68 9.63
CA ASP A 37 -6.94 -6.80 9.13
C ASP A 37 -7.50 -7.25 7.79
N LEU A 38 -6.63 -7.77 6.93
CA LEU A 38 -7.03 -8.12 5.57
C LEU A 38 -7.28 -9.61 5.37
N GLY A 39 -6.97 -10.43 6.38
CA GLY A 39 -7.14 -11.86 6.26
C GLY A 39 -6.17 -12.48 5.26
N LEU A 40 -4.96 -11.95 5.17
CA LEU A 40 -3.94 -12.46 4.25
C LEU A 40 -2.81 -13.09 5.04
N HIS A 41 -2.12 -14.04 4.40
CA HIS A 41 -0.94 -14.66 5.01
C HIS A 41 0.14 -13.62 5.27
N LEU A 42 0.81 -13.73 6.40
CA LEU A 42 1.88 -12.80 6.77
C LEU A 42 2.99 -12.77 5.71
N SER A 43 3.38 -13.92 5.20
CA SER A 43 4.43 -13.96 4.19
C SER A 43 4.02 -13.24 2.91
N TYR A 44 2.75 -13.34 2.56
CA TYR A 44 2.23 -12.66 1.38
C TYR A 44 2.20 -11.14 1.60
N VAL A 45 1.79 -10.72 2.80
CA VAL A 45 1.80 -9.30 3.15
C VAL A 45 3.22 -8.74 3.07
N SER A 46 4.19 -9.49 3.60
CA SER A 46 5.60 -9.07 3.56
C SER A 46 6.09 -8.92 2.12
N LYS A 47 5.68 -9.83 1.24
CA LYS A 47 6.05 -9.75 -0.16
C LYS A 47 5.46 -8.48 -0.80
N ILE A 48 4.18 -8.22 -0.53
CA ILE A 48 3.52 -7.04 -1.07
C ILE A 48 4.18 -5.76 -0.56
N LEU A 49 4.51 -5.71 0.73
CA LEU A 49 5.20 -4.55 1.29
C LEU A 49 6.54 -4.31 0.62
N GLY A 50 7.26 -5.40 0.31
CA GLY A 50 8.51 -5.28 -0.43
C GLY A 50 8.30 -4.69 -1.81
N GLU A 51 7.26 -5.15 -2.51
CA GLU A 51 6.95 -4.64 -3.83
C GLU A 51 6.56 -3.17 -3.79
N LEU A 52 5.71 -2.81 -2.83
CA LEU A 52 5.29 -1.42 -2.68
C LEU A 52 6.45 -0.53 -2.25
N GLY A 53 7.38 -1.08 -1.48
CA GLY A 53 8.59 -0.36 -1.11
C GLY A 53 9.47 -0.05 -2.31
N GLU A 54 9.58 -1.00 -3.23
CA GLU A 54 10.33 -0.79 -4.46
C GLU A 54 9.68 0.27 -5.34
N MET A 55 8.36 0.37 -5.26
CA MET A 55 7.62 1.41 -5.97
C MET A 55 7.69 2.76 -5.26
N LYS A 56 8.35 2.80 -4.08
CA LYS A 56 8.49 4.02 -3.28
C LYS A 56 7.16 4.53 -2.73
N LEU A 57 6.22 3.63 -2.53
CA LEU A 57 4.90 3.99 -2.00
C LEU A 57 4.77 3.75 -0.50
N VAL A 58 5.57 2.83 0.04
CA VAL A 58 5.60 2.57 1.47
C VAL A 58 7.05 2.54 1.94
N GLU A 59 7.24 2.72 3.24
CA GLU A 59 8.57 2.66 3.83
C GLU A 59 8.48 2.08 5.23
N CYS A 60 9.55 1.41 5.64
CA CYS A 60 9.66 0.92 7.01
C CYS A 60 10.19 2.05 7.88
N LYS A 61 9.44 2.40 8.91
CA LYS A 61 9.80 3.54 9.76
C LYS A 61 10.89 3.20 10.78
N ASN A 62 11.07 1.92 11.08
CA ASN A 62 12.07 1.48 12.07
C ASN A 62 12.95 0.38 11.49
N GLN A 63 13.66 0.71 10.41
CA GLN A 63 14.44 -0.27 9.65
C GLN A 63 15.47 -1.03 10.47
N LYS A 64 15.92 -0.46 11.57
CA LYS A 64 16.94 -1.11 12.40
C LYS A 64 16.41 -2.30 13.16
N LEU A 65 15.11 -2.40 13.34
CA LEU A 65 14.52 -3.52 14.05
C LEU A 65 14.27 -4.69 13.11
N MET A 66 14.58 -5.89 13.57
CA MET A 66 14.28 -7.10 12.78
C MET A 66 12.88 -7.60 13.06
N LYS A 67 12.37 -7.35 14.26
CA LYS A 67 11.01 -7.72 14.65
C LYS A 67 10.22 -6.45 14.94
N GLY A 68 8.91 -6.53 14.72
CA GLY A 68 8.06 -5.40 15.01
C GLY A 68 8.27 -4.23 14.07
N ARG A 69 8.63 -4.52 12.83
CA ARG A 69 8.80 -3.46 11.84
C ARG A 69 7.48 -2.75 11.59
N ILE A 70 7.54 -1.44 11.51
CA ILE A 70 6.37 -0.59 11.30
C ILE A 70 6.47 0.05 9.93
N TYR A 71 5.40 -0.07 9.16
CA TYR A 71 5.36 0.49 7.82
C TYR A 71 4.36 1.63 7.74
N GLY A 72 4.62 2.54 6.82
CA GLY A 72 3.72 3.66 6.57
C GLY A 72 3.82 4.10 5.13
N LEU A 73 2.92 4.96 4.71
CA LEU A 73 2.93 5.51 3.37
C LEU A 73 4.01 6.58 3.23
N THR A 74 4.61 6.63 2.05
CA THR A 74 5.43 7.78 1.67
C THR A 74 4.50 8.87 1.17
N ASP A 75 5.05 10.05 0.85
CA ASP A 75 4.24 11.11 0.24
C ASP A 75 3.64 10.62 -1.07
N SER A 76 4.42 9.90 -1.87
CA SER A 76 3.93 9.31 -3.12
C SER A 76 2.82 8.30 -2.86
N GLY A 77 2.96 7.52 -1.79
CA GLY A 77 1.93 6.55 -1.41
C GLY A 77 0.62 7.23 -1.05
N ARG A 78 0.70 8.30 -0.28
CA ARG A 78 -0.50 9.04 0.09
C ARG A 78 -1.20 9.63 -1.13
N GLU A 79 -0.43 10.20 -2.04
CA GLU A 79 -1.00 10.74 -3.26
C GLU A 79 -1.65 9.67 -4.12
N THR A 80 -1.00 8.50 -4.19
CA THR A 80 -1.52 7.39 -4.97
C THR A 80 -2.86 6.91 -4.42
N VAL A 81 -2.95 6.76 -3.11
CA VAL A 81 -4.21 6.34 -2.47
C VAL A 81 -5.29 7.37 -2.75
N LYS A 82 -4.95 8.64 -2.63
CA LYS A 82 -5.90 9.72 -2.88
C LYS A 82 -6.43 9.68 -4.32
N GLU A 83 -5.55 9.46 -5.28
CA GLU A 83 -5.94 9.41 -6.67
C GLU A 83 -6.84 8.22 -6.97
N ILE A 84 -6.52 7.06 -6.40
CA ILE A 84 -7.33 5.87 -6.62
C ILE A 84 -8.71 6.07 -6.01
N LYS A 85 -8.79 6.69 -4.85
CA LYS A 85 -10.08 7.01 -4.23
C LYS A 85 -10.91 7.92 -5.12
N ASN A 86 -10.28 8.94 -5.69
CA ASN A 86 -10.97 9.87 -6.57
C ASN A 86 -11.49 9.16 -7.82
N MET A 87 -10.70 8.26 -8.38
CA MET A 87 -11.13 7.47 -9.53
C MET A 87 -12.35 6.63 -9.21
N LYS A 88 -12.37 6.03 -8.03
CA LYS A 88 -13.51 5.23 -7.60
C LYS A 88 -14.76 6.06 -7.41
N MET A 89 -14.58 7.26 -6.86
CA MET A 89 -15.71 8.16 -6.66
C MET A 89 -16.29 8.61 -7.99
N ASP A 90 -15.43 8.92 -8.94
CA ASP A 90 -15.87 9.31 -10.28
C ASP A 90 -16.68 8.19 -10.92
N LYS A 91 -16.23 6.96 -10.74
CA LYS A 91 -16.94 5.79 -11.26
C LYS A 91 -18.33 5.66 -10.65
N LYS A 92 -18.42 5.97 -9.36
CA LYS A 92 -19.68 5.83 -8.64
C LYS A 92 -20.72 6.84 -9.12
N GLU A 93 -20.27 8.00 -9.49
CA GLU A 93 -21.17 9.06 -9.94
C GLU A 93 -21.60 8.88 -11.38
N GLY A 94 -20.78 8.19 -12.13
CA GLY A 94 -21.10 7.86 -13.51
C GLY A 94 -22.00 6.65 -13.56
#